data_74153fa98b61b2441d60ba4c7ac35fd8
#
_entry.id   74153fa98b61b2441d60ba4c7ac35fd8
#
_cell.length_a   1.000
_cell.length_b   1.000
_cell.length_c   1.000
_cell.angle_alpha   90.00
_cell.angle_beta   90.00
_cell.angle_gamma   90.00
#
_symmetry.space_group_name_H-M   'P 1'
#
loop_
_entity.id
_entity.type
_entity.pdbx_description
1 polymer ?
#
loop_
_entity_poly.entity_id
_entity_poly.type
_entity_poly.pdbx_seq_one_letter_code
_entity_poly.pdbx_strand_id
1 'polypeptide(L)'
;GYTTIAKMTYNYINQYDNLKIESVNDTDKSLFKEDGTLLNKIKINDFEEDVTSVISKSNFGLNEHFNKFDIDENTSAYIKGEYLFIYKRNEPIDSNYVSYRGLISYTLLDNANKIQLTEYYLICDKISKICYDSTTEEKNTYITYSEDLNVSTMIDKLKKYVHTFEKIGEKYKWISVEGL
;
A
#
# COMPACT_ATOMS: atom_id res chain seq x y z
N GLY A 1 6.58 -4.65 -0.48
CA GLY A 1 6.40 -5.72 -1.49
C GLY A 1 5.41 -5.32 -2.58
N TYR A 2 5.18 -6.15 -3.57
CA TYR A 2 4.31 -5.87 -4.73
C TYR A 2 2.85 -5.59 -4.33
N THR A 3 2.30 -6.31 -3.35
CA THR A 3 0.96 -6.07 -2.81
C THR A 3 0.83 -4.68 -2.18
N THR A 4 1.86 -4.20 -1.48
CA THR A 4 1.90 -2.86 -0.92
C THR A 4 1.86 -1.80 -2.02
N ILE A 5 2.64 -2.00 -3.09
CA ILE A 5 2.66 -1.10 -4.25
C ILE A 5 1.27 -1.06 -4.90
N ALA A 6 0.66 -2.22 -5.16
CA ALA A 6 -0.67 -2.30 -5.75
C ALA A 6 -1.73 -1.59 -4.89
N LYS A 7 -1.72 -1.83 -3.58
CA LYS A 7 -2.60 -1.15 -2.62
C LYS A 7 -2.40 0.37 -2.63
N MET A 8 -1.16 0.84 -2.57
CA MET A 8 -0.84 2.27 -2.60
C MET A 8 -1.31 2.91 -3.90
N THR A 9 -1.06 2.26 -5.03
CA THR A 9 -1.49 2.75 -6.34
C THR A 9 -3.00 2.83 -6.42
N TYR A 10 -3.71 1.76 -6.04
CA TYR A 10 -5.17 1.76 -6.03
C TYR A 10 -5.73 2.93 -5.21
N ASN A 11 -5.25 3.10 -3.98
CA ASN A 11 -5.73 4.16 -3.09
C ASN A 11 -5.40 5.55 -3.64
N TYR A 12 -4.21 5.75 -4.20
CA TYR A 12 -3.80 7.02 -4.78
C TYR A 12 -4.66 7.38 -5.99
N ILE A 13 -4.77 6.47 -6.97
CA ILE A 13 -5.53 6.73 -8.19
C ILE A 13 -7.03 6.89 -7.89
N ASN A 14 -7.58 6.07 -6.99
CA ASN A 14 -8.98 6.20 -6.59
C ASN A 14 -9.30 7.53 -5.91
N GLN A 15 -8.33 8.14 -5.24
CA GLN A 15 -8.50 9.42 -4.54
C GLN A 15 -8.22 10.63 -5.42
N TYR A 16 -7.25 10.58 -6.32
CA TYR A 16 -6.71 11.75 -7.03
C TYR A 16 -6.82 11.68 -8.55
N ASP A 17 -7.23 10.56 -9.10
CA ASP A 17 -7.38 10.32 -10.52
C ASP A 17 -8.60 9.44 -10.78
N ASN A 18 -8.87 9.10 -12.04
CA ASN A 18 -9.99 8.24 -12.40
C ASN A 18 -9.48 6.83 -12.75
N LEU A 19 -9.66 5.88 -11.84
CA LEU A 19 -9.53 4.47 -12.18
C LEU A 19 -10.52 4.11 -13.31
N LYS A 20 -10.06 3.37 -14.29
CA LYS A 20 -10.92 2.84 -15.38
C LYS A 20 -11.78 1.68 -14.88
N ILE A 21 -12.75 2.00 -14.05
CA ILE A 21 -13.63 1.04 -13.38
C ILE A 21 -14.74 0.61 -14.34
N GLU A 22 -14.94 -0.71 -14.44
CA GLU A 22 -16.06 -1.34 -15.14
C GLU A 22 -17.04 -1.96 -14.15
N SER A 23 -18.34 -1.90 -14.50
CA SER A 23 -19.39 -2.58 -13.72
C SER A 23 -19.28 -4.09 -13.87
N VAL A 24 -19.55 -4.81 -12.79
CA VAL A 24 -19.63 -6.28 -12.79
C VAL A 24 -21.00 -6.75 -13.29
N ASN A 25 -21.02 -7.83 -14.06
CA ASN A 25 -22.24 -8.46 -14.57
C ASN A 25 -22.47 -9.84 -13.92
N ASP A 26 -23.52 -10.53 -14.31
CA ASP A 26 -23.85 -11.84 -13.73
C ASP A 26 -22.84 -12.94 -14.10
N THR A 27 -22.18 -12.83 -15.24
CA THR A 27 -21.08 -13.73 -15.61
C THR A 27 -19.89 -13.52 -14.67
N ASP A 28 -19.53 -12.27 -14.37
CA ASP A 28 -18.47 -11.96 -13.40
C ASP A 28 -18.78 -12.57 -12.04
N LYS A 29 -20.01 -12.40 -11.54
CA LYS A 29 -20.46 -12.97 -10.26
C LYS A 29 -20.40 -14.50 -10.27
N SER A 30 -20.73 -15.15 -11.39
CA SER A 30 -20.67 -16.61 -11.51
C SER A 30 -19.24 -17.17 -11.48
N LEU A 31 -18.27 -16.39 -11.94
CA LEU A 31 -16.85 -16.75 -11.93
C LEU A 31 -16.15 -16.48 -10.60
N PHE A 32 -16.75 -15.63 -9.77
CA PHE A 32 -16.18 -15.23 -8.50
C PHE A 32 -16.73 -16.12 -7.38
N LYS A 33 -15.84 -16.79 -6.66
CA LYS A 33 -16.18 -17.75 -5.59
C LYS A 33 -15.71 -17.31 -4.21
N GLU A 34 -15.24 -16.08 -4.10
CA GLU A 34 -14.78 -15.51 -2.83
C GLU A 34 -15.96 -15.11 -1.95
N ASP A 35 -15.76 -15.14 -0.63
CA ASP A 35 -16.76 -14.67 0.32
C ASP A 35 -16.83 -13.14 0.31
N GLY A 36 -17.84 -12.62 -0.36
CA GLY A 36 -18.03 -11.19 -0.44
C GLY A 36 -18.94 -10.74 -1.58
N THR A 37 -19.17 -9.44 -1.66
CA THR A 37 -19.94 -8.80 -2.72
C THR A 37 -19.02 -8.15 -3.72
N LEU A 38 -19.07 -8.56 -4.99
CA LEU A 38 -18.37 -7.89 -6.09
C LEU A 38 -18.89 -6.47 -6.25
N LEU A 39 -17.99 -5.50 -6.25
CA LEU A 39 -18.30 -4.08 -6.42
C LEU A 39 -18.08 -3.63 -7.86
N ASN A 40 -16.89 -3.91 -8.39
CA ASN A 40 -16.47 -3.51 -9.72
C ASN A 40 -15.25 -4.33 -10.17
N LYS A 41 -14.78 -4.06 -11.38
CA LYS A 41 -13.58 -4.65 -11.95
C LYS A 41 -12.76 -3.62 -12.72
N ILE A 42 -11.47 -3.87 -12.87
CA ILE A 42 -10.53 -3.04 -13.61
C ILE A 42 -9.71 -3.98 -14.50
N LYS A 43 -9.49 -3.60 -15.76
CA LYS A 43 -8.56 -4.37 -16.61
C LYS A 43 -7.15 -4.32 -16.03
N ILE A 44 -6.48 -5.47 -15.96
CA ILE A 44 -5.13 -5.57 -15.39
C ILE A 44 -4.16 -4.64 -16.10
N ASN A 45 -4.19 -4.60 -17.43
CA ASN A 45 -3.30 -3.74 -18.19
C ASN A 45 -3.50 -2.25 -17.86
N ASP A 46 -4.74 -1.81 -17.71
CA ASP A 46 -5.04 -0.42 -17.33
C ASP A 46 -4.50 -0.12 -15.93
N PHE A 47 -4.67 -1.05 -14.99
CA PHE A 47 -4.14 -0.88 -13.63
C PHE A 47 -2.61 -0.93 -13.58
N GLU A 48 -1.97 -1.75 -14.39
CA GLU A 48 -0.50 -1.78 -14.52
C GLU A 48 0.06 -0.49 -15.09
N GLU A 49 -0.64 0.14 -16.03
CA GLU A 49 -0.30 1.50 -16.49
C GLU A 49 -0.38 2.51 -15.34
N ASP A 50 -1.43 2.43 -14.52
CA ASP A 50 -1.58 3.29 -13.34
C ASP A 50 -0.44 3.04 -12.33
N VAL A 51 -0.05 1.79 -12.06
CA VAL A 51 1.10 1.47 -11.20
C VAL A 51 2.37 2.12 -11.74
N THR A 52 2.64 2.02 -13.04
CA THR A 52 3.84 2.62 -13.65
C THR A 52 3.80 4.14 -13.69
N SER A 53 2.62 4.75 -13.54
CA SER A 53 2.49 6.20 -13.39
C SER A 53 2.97 6.70 -12.03
N VAL A 54 2.90 5.86 -11.00
CA VAL A 54 3.24 6.18 -9.61
C VAL A 54 4.67 5.79 -9.25
N ILE A 55 5.15 4.65 -9.78
CA ILE A 55 6.48 4.13 -9.53
C ILE A 55 7.34 4.12 -10.80
N SER A 56 8.65 4.20 -10.64
CA SER A 56 9.61 4.21 -11.76
C SER A 56 9.97 2.80 -12.27
N LYS A 57 9.05 1.84 -12.19
CA LYS A 57 9.28 0.49 -12.76
C LYS A 57 8.51 0.34 -14.06
N SER A 58 9.22 0.07 -15.14
CA SER A 58 8.64 -0.09 -16.48
C SER A 58 7.90 -1.39 -16.71
N ASN A 59 8.13 -2.42 -15.89
CA ASN A 59 7.50 -3.73 -16.02
C ASN A 59 6.99 -4.19 -14.65
N PHE A 60 5.76 -3.90 -14.36
CA PHE A 60 5.08 -4.37 -13.17
C PHE A 60 3.97 -5.35 -13.58
N GLY A 61 4.32 -6.62 -13.66
CA GLY A 61 3.36 -7.69 -13.94
C GLY A 61 2.62 -8.11 -12.68
N LEU A 62 1.35 -7.72 -12.54
CA LEU A 62 0.53 -8.06 -11.37
C LEU A 62 0.39 -9.57 -11.20
N ASN A 63 0.05 -10.26 -12.29
CA ASN A 63 -0.20 -11.71 -12.28
C ASN A 63 1.03 -12.55 -11.90
N GLU A 64 2.23 -12.02 -12.05
CA GLU A 64 3.47 -12.74 -11.78
C GLU A 64 3.81 -12.82 -10.29
N HIS A 65 3.19 -11.98 -9.46
CA HIS A 65 3.61 -11.78 -8.08
C HIS A 65 2.56 -12.16 -7.04
N PHE A 66 1.27 -12.02 -7.36
CA PHE A 66 0.16 -12.32 -6.45
C PHE A 66 -1.18 -12.37 -7.19
N ASN A 67 -2.16 -13.01 -6.60
CA ASN A 67 -3.51 -13.08 -7.12
C ASN A 67 -4.55 -12.35 -6.26
N LYS A 68 -4.15 -11.82 -5.11
CA LYS A 68 -5.01 -11.15 -4.15
C LYS A 68 -4.23 -10.14 -3.31
N PHE A 69 -4.85 -9.01 -3.00
CA PHE A 69 -4.36 -8.07 -1.99
C PHE A 69 -5.51 -7.36 -1.27
N ASP A 70 -5.25 -6.93 -0.05
CA ASP A 70 -6.23 -6.22 0.75
C ASP A 70 -6.06 -4.72 0.56
N ILE A 71 -7.13 -4.06 0.14
CA ILE A 71 -7.19 -2.61 -0.05
C ILE A 71 -7.35 -1.93 1.32
N ASP A 72 -8.32 -2.41 2.09
CA ASP A 72 -8.59 -1.99 3.46
C ASP A 72 -9.16 -3.17 4.28
N GLU A 73 -9.65 -2.92 5.49
CA GLU A 73 -10.22 -3.95 6.36
C GLU A 73 -11.48 -4.61 5.81
N ASN A 74 -12.23 -3.92 4.94
CA ASN A 74 -13.49 -4.38 4.38
C ASN A 74 -13.40 -4.76 2.91
N THR A 75 -12.34 -4.32 2.21
CA THR A 75 -12.25 -4.40 0.75
C THR A 75 -10.98 -5.11 0.32
N SER A 76 -11.12 -6.01 -0.64
CA SER A 76 -10.00 -6.71 -1.28
C SER A 76 -10.09 -6.66 -2.78
N ALA A 77 -8.95 -6.87 -3.42
CA ALA A 77 -8.80 -7.06 -4.84
C ALA A 77 -8.35 -8.50 -5.14
N TYR A 78 -8.93 -9.11 -6.15
CA TYR A 78 -8.64 -10.46 -6.60
C TYR A 78 -8.41 -10.49 -8.11
N ILE A 79 -7.30 -11.09 -8.56
CA ILE A 79 -6.95 -11.19 -9.97
C ILE A 79 -7.51 -12.48 -10.53
N LYS A 80 -8.29 -12.36 -11.60
CA LYS A 80 -8.80 -13.52 -12.36
C LYS A 80 -8.91 -13.18 -13.84
N GLY A 81 -8.21 -13.94 -14.68
CA GLY A 81 -8.14 -13.68 -16.11
C GLY A 81 -7.51 -12.32 -16.39
N GLU A 82 -8.17 -11.49 -17.16
CA GLU A 82 -7.70 -10.17 -17.56
C GLU A 82 -8.15 -9.03 -16.61
N TYR A 83 -8.77 -9.38 -15.47
CA TYR A 83 -9.41 -8.42 -14.59
C TYR A 83 -8.91 -8.51 -13.13
N LEU A 84 -8.79 -7.36 -12.54
CA LEU A 84 -8.73 -7.14 -11.10
C LEU A 84 -10.15 -6.89 -10.60
N PHE A 85 -10.72 -7.83 -9.86
CA PHE A 85 -12.04 -7.72 -9.25
C PHE A 85 -11.93 -7.09 -7.87
N ILE A 86 -12.72 -6.09 -7.61
CA ILE A 86 -12.83 -5.43 -6.31
C ILE A 86 -14.07 -5.94 -5.60
N TYR A 87 -13.92 -6.44 -4.41
CA TYR A 87 -15.04 -6.95 -3.63
C TYR A 87 -15.03 -6.48 -2.17
N LYS A 88 -16.23 -6.30 -1.64
CA LYS A 88 -16.46 -6.05 -0.22
C LYS A 88 -16.56 -7.39 0.48
N ARG A 89 -15.81 -7.60 1.54
CA ARG A 89 -15.87 -8.81 2.36
C ARG A 89 -17.17 -8.88 3.13
N ASN A 90 -17.64 -10.08 3.44
CA ASN A 90 -18.74 -10.30 4.35
C ASN A 90 -18.32 -9.98 5.80
N GLU A 91 -17.07 -10.28 6.14
CA GLU A 91 -16.48 -9.95 7.43
C GLU A 91 -15.20 -9.13 7.24
N PRO A 92 -15.00 -8.08 8.05
CA PRO A 92 -13.75 -7.33 8.03
C PRO A 92 -12.59 -8.24 8.43
N ILE A 93 -11.38 -7.86 7.98
CA ILE A 93 -10.18 -8.49 8.52
C ILE A 93 -10.06 -8.05 9.97
N ASP A 94 -10.15 -8.99 10.89
CA ASP A 94 -9.71 -8.74 12.26
C ASP A 94 -8.19 -8.65 12.27
N SER A 95 -7.68 -7.44 12.09
CA SER A 95 -6.25 -7.21 12.13
C SER A 95 -5.81 -7.19 13.59
N ASN A 96 -5.08 -8.24 13.99
CA ASN A 96 -4.35 -8.24 15.24
C ASN A 96 -3.24 -7.19 15.27
N TYR A 97 -3.04 -6.50 14.16
CA TYR A 97 -2.00 -5.49 14.00
C TYR A 97 -2.60 -4.09 13.88
N VAL A 98 -1.94 -3.13 14.52
CA VAL A 98 -2.15 -1.71 14.30
C VAL A 98 -0.85 -1.09 13.80
N SER A 99 -0.92 -0.18 12.84
CA SER A 99 0.25 0.51 12.31
C SER A 99 0.15 2.02 12.55
N TYR A 100 1.27 2.59 12.90
CA TYR A 100 1.45 4.02 13.04
C TYR A 100 2.51 4.47 12.04
N ARG A 101 2.25 5.55 11.35
CA ARG A 101 3.20 6.15 10.42
C ARG A 101 2.98 7.65 10.34
N GLY A 102 4.03 8.38 10.05
CA GLY A 102 3.92 9.82 9.87
C GLY A 102 5.15 10.40 9.19
N LEU A 103 4.92 11.49 8.46
CA LEU A 103 5.97 12.29 7.86
C LEU A 103 6.72 13.07 8.95
N ILE A 104 8.04 12.96 8.96
CA ILE A 104 8.93 13.70 9.86
C ILE A 104 9.42 14.97 9.18
N SER A 105 9.92 14.83 7.94
CA SER A 105 10.50 15.94 7.18
C SER A 105 10.48 15.64 5.69
N TYR A 106 10.72 16.69 4.91
CA TYR A 106 10.99 16.55 3.49
C TYR A 106 12.18 17.41 3.08
N THR A 107 12.87 17.00 2.03
CA THR A 107 14.01 17.74 1.47
C THR A 107 13.88 17.79 -0.06
N LEU A 108 14.02 18.99 -0.61
CA LEU A 108 14.10 19.18 -2.06
C LEU A 108 15.56 19.14 -2.48
N LEU A 109 15.87 18.32 -3.46
CA LEU A 109 17.20 18.15 -4.03
C LEU A 109 17.17 18.45 -5.53
N ASP A 110 18.33 18.74 -6.11
CA ASP A 110 18.50 18.90 -7.56
C ASP A 110 17.54 19.94 -8.17
N ASN A 111 17.45 21.14 -7.57
CA ASN A 111 16.50 22.17 -7.97
C ASN A 111 15.04 21.66 -8.04
N ALA A 112 14.64 20.87 -7.06
CA ALA A 112 13.34 20.22 -6.96
C ALA A 112 13.08 19.12 -8.03
N ASN A 113 14.11 18.60 -8.69
CA ASN A 113 13.95 17.41 -9.52
C ASN A 113 13.85 16.13 -8.69
N LYS A 114 14.32 16.17 -7.43
CA LYS A 114 14.19 15.08 -6.47
C LYS A 114 13.56 15.58 -5.17
N ILE A 115 12.72 14.74 -4.58
CA ILE A 115 12.14 14.96 -3.25
C ILE A 115 12.48 13.75 -2.41
N GLN A 116 12.98 14.01 -1.20
CA GLN A 116 13.11 12.99 -0.16
C GLN A 116 12.09 13.26 0.94
N LEU A 117 11.29 12.24 1.27
CA LEU A 117 10.37 12.24 2.39
C LEU A 117 10.91 11.29 3.46
N THR A 118 11.10 11.82 4.67
CA THR A 118 11.49 10.99 5.82
C THR A 118 10.25 10.70 6.65
N GLU A 119 9.96 9.41 6.84
CA GLU A 119 8.85 8.96 7.67
C GLU A 119 9.32 7.98 8.75
N TYR A 120 8.50 7.82 9.79
CA TYR A 120 8.57 6.71 10.72
C TYR A 120 7.47 5.71 10.45
N TYR A 121 7.71 4.48 10.82
CA TYR A 121 6.74 3.39 10.74
C TYR A 121 6.87 2.52 11.98
N LEU A 122 5.73 2.19 12.60
CA LEU A 122 5.64 1.27 13.71
C LEU A 122 4.46 0.35 13.49
N ILE A 123 4.64 -0.94 13.63
CA ILE A 123 3.57 -1.93 13.59
C ILE A 123 3.51 -2.65 14.94
N CYS A 124 2.34 -2.74 15.52
CA CYS A 124 2.12 -3.37 16.81
C CYS A 124 1.19 -4.58 16.67
N ASP A 125 1.60 -5.69 17.25
CA ASP A 125 0.75 -6.87 17.44
C ASP A 125 -0.01 -6.71 18.76
N LYS A 126 -1.35 -6.64 18.66
CA LYS A 126 -2.24 -6.47 19.81
C LYS A 126 -2.27 -7.69 20.73
N ILE A 127 -2.00 -8.88 20.17
CA ILE A 127 -2.01 -10.14 20.94
C ILE A 127 -0.72 -10.27 21.75
N SER A 128 0.42 -10.20 21.10
CA SER A 128 1.73 -10.30 21.76
C SER A 128 2.10 -9.06 22.57
N LYS A 129 1.37 -7.94 22.35
CA LYS A 129 1.64 -6.62 22.95
C LYS A 129 3.03 -6.06 22.59
N ILE A 130 3.54 -6.39 21.41
CA ILE A 130 4.86 -5.97 20.96
C ILE A 130 4.74 -5.13 19.69
N CYS A 131 5.49 -4.03 19.64
CA CYS A 131 5.61 -3.17 18.48
C CYS A 131 6.99 -3.29 17.86
N TYR A 132 7.04 -3.16 16.53
CA TYR A 132 8.24 -3.24 15.72
C TYR A 132 8.32 -2.03 14.78
N ASP A 133 9.50 -1.46 14.62
CA ASP A 133 9.75 -0.34 13.69
C ASP A 133 10.27 -0.79 12.31
N SER A 134 10.21 -2.08 12.03
CA SER A 134 10.64 -2.69 10.77
C SER A 134 9.70 -3.81 10.35
N THR A 135 9.51 -3.95 9.04
CA THR A 135 8.81 -5.09 8.42
C THR A 135 9.75 -6.23 8.05
N THR A 136 11.05 -6.08 8.27
CA THR A 136 12.07 -7.10 8.03
C THR A 136 12.29 -7.98 9.27
N GLU A 137 12.98 -9.10 9.09
CA GLU A 137 13.32 -10.00 10.20
C GLU A 137 14.24 -9.36 11.26
N GLU A 138 14.98 -8.33 10.86
CA GLU A 138 15.79 -7.50 11.78
C GLU A 138 14.91 -6.50 12.51
N LYS A 139 14.23 -6.96 13.53
CA LYS A 139 13.35 -6.16 14.38
C LYS A 139 14.20 -5.52 15.48
N ASN A 140 14.62 -4.27 15.25
CA ASN A 140 15.61 -3.63 16.13
C ASN A 140 15.01 -2.89 17.33
N THR A 141 13.73 -2.57 17.31
CA THR A 141 13.10 -1.81 18.40
C THR A 141 11.88 -2.53 18.92
N TYR A 142 11.89 -2.83 20.20
CA TYR A 142 10.78 -3.45 20.91
C TYR A 142 10.13 -2.42 21.83
N ILE A 143 8.88 -2.11 21.53
CA ILE A 143 8.06 -1.21 22.34
C ILE A 143 6.84 -2.01 22.77
N THR A 144 6.44 -1.89 24.03
CA THR A 144 5.22 -2.53 24.52
C THR A 144 3.99 -1.78 24.00
N TYR A 145 3.08 -2.50 23.36
CA TYR A 145 1.81 -1.95 22.91
C TYR A 145 0.85 -1.74 24.09
N SER A 146 0.21 -0.58 24.10
CA SER A 146 -0.99 -0.30 24.88
C SER A 146 -1.98 0.49 24.01
N GLU A 147 -3.24 0.50 24.37
CA GLU A 147 -4.27 1.26 23.65
C GLU A 147 -4.02 2.77 23.71
N ASP A 148 -3.35 3.24 24.78
CA ASP A 148 -2.97 4.63 24.99
C ASP A 148 -1.58 4.97 24.45
N LEU A 149 -1.00 4.12 23.58
CA LEU A 149 0.35 4.31 23.05
C LEU A 149 0.47 5.64 22.31
N ASN A 150 1.24 6.56 22.85
CA ASN A 150 1.55 7.84 22.22
C ASN A 150 2.87 7.76 21.45
N VAL A 151 2.79 7.41 20.18
CA VAL A 151 3.96 7.25 19.32
C VAL A 151 4.72 8.55 19.10
N SER A 152 4.06 9.72 19.20
CA SER A 152 4.70 11.02 18.99
C SER A 152 5.84 11.31 19.97
N THR A 153 5.79 10.72 21.17
CA THR A 153 6.83 10.91 22.21
C THR A 153 8.08 10.08 22.00
N MET A 154 8.07 9.17 21.04
CA MET A 154 9.16 8.22 20.80
C MET A 154 9.70 8.22 19.37
N ILE A 155 9.22 9.11 18.52
CA ILE A 155 9.62 9.18 17.09
C ILE A 155 11.14 9.21 16.92
N ASP A 156 11.86 9.90 17.81
CA ASP A 156 13.34 9.99 17.74
C ASP A 156 14.05 8.66 17.93
N LYS A 157 13.39 7.70 18.59
CA LYS A 157 13.91 6.36 18.86
C LYS A 157 13.55 5.34 17.78
N LEU A 158 12.58 5.67 16.91
CA LEU A 158 12.13 4.78 15.86
C LEU A 158 13.07 4.83 14.66
N LYS A 159 13.17 3.72 13.95
CA LYS A 159 13.83 3.67 12.65
C LYS A 159 13.15 4.64 11.69
N LYS A 160 13.96 5.37 10.93
CA LYS A 160 13.50 6.30 9.89
C LYS A 160 13.58 5.64 8.53
N TYR A 161 12.68 6.02 7.65
CA TYR A 161 12.66 5.57 6.26
C TYR A 161 12.66 6.80 5.35
N VAL A 162 13.61 6.83 4.42
CA VAL A 162 13.73 7.91 3.44
C VAL A 162 13.23 7.41 2.10
N HIS A 163 12.12 7.95 1.67
CA HIS A 163 11.56 7.71 0.34
C HIS A 163 12.09 8.75 -0.63
N THR A 164 12.65 8.30 -1.74
CA THR A 164 13.13 9.18 -2.81
C THR A 164 12.16 9.15 -3.98
N PHE A 165 11.78 10.34 -4.41
CA PHE A 165 10.98 10.58 -5.61
C PHE A 165 11.79 11.39 -6.61
N GLU A 166 11.66 11.10 -7.90
CA GLU A 166 12.29 11.83 -8.98
C GLU A 166 11.26 12.33 -9.98
N LYS A 167 11.43 13.57 -10.44
CA LYS A 167 10.57 14.17 -11.44
C LYS A 167 10.85 13.57 -12.82
N ILE A 168 9.82 12.93 -13.37
CA ILE A 168 9.84 12.33 -14.71
C ILE A 168 8.67 12.94 -15.49
N GLY A 169 9.00 13.84 -16.42
CA GLY A 169 8.01 14.69 -17.08
C GLY A 169 7.37 15.66 -16.08
N GLU A 170 6.05 15.67 -16.00
CA GLU A 170 5.29 16.57 -15.14
C GLU A 170 5.02 15.99 -13.73
N LYS A 171 5.36 14.72 -13.49
CA LYS A 171 5.02 14.00 -12.26
C LYS A 171 6.28 13.54 -11.51
N TYR A 172 6.16 13.46 -10.18
CA TYR A 172 7.14 12.77 -9.35
C TYR A 172 6.80 11.29 -9.26
N LYS A 173 7.81 10.44 -9.49
CA LYS A 173 7.68 8.99 -9.34
C LYS A 173 8.55 8.49 -8.20
N TRP A 174 8.02 7.57 -7.44
CA TRP A 174 8.77 6.91 -6.37
C TRP A 174 9.90 6.05 -6.96
N ILE A 175 11.11 6.23 -6.44
CA ILE A 175 12.33 5.56 -6.91
C ILE A 175 12.79 4.51 -5.89
N SER A 176 12.94 4.91 -4.64
CA SER A 176 13.50 4.05 -3.60
C SER A 176 13.00 4.39 -2.21
N VAL A 177 13.22 3.45 -1.30
CA VAL A 177 13.13 3.66 0.14
C VAL A 177 14.36 3.05 0.82
N GLU A 178 14.94 3.80 1.74
CA GLU A 178 16.10 3.39 2.53
C GLU A 178 15.78 3.55 4.02
N GLY A 179 16.17 2.57 4.83
CA GLY A 179 16.09 2.67 6.28
C GLY A 179 17.36 3.33 6.83
N LEU A 180 17.20 4.30 7.75
CA LEU A 180 18.27 4.97 8.49
C LEU A 180 18.40 4.38 9.89
#